data_6c876828363a8e4bc20722cf419a3fff
#
_entry.id   6c876828363a8e4bc20722cf419a3fff
#
_cell.length_a   1.000
_cell.length_b   1.000
_cell.length_c   1.000
_cell.angle_alpha   90.00
_cell.angle_beta   90.00
_cell.angle_gamma   90.00
#
_symmetry.space_group_name_H-M   'P 1'
#
loop_
_entity.id
_entity.type
_entity.pdbx_description
1 polymer ?
#
loop_
_entity_poly.entity_id
_entity_poly.type
_entity_poly.pdbx_seq_one_letter_code
_entity_poly.pdbx_strand_id
1 'polypeptide(L)'
;MKKTKLNPKHLYAIFAFLLSAVVVFCGVQIWQEYSNRQKDIDAFAELSELAEIKEPDEPKETAEPDTDGDAENSDTDSDTQEEQENPVLTPRHDIPLLISQNSDCIGWITIDNTVVDYPVMHTPEWPQKYLRMNFYQQYSDSGVPFLDYRCTLDSDNLIIFGHNMRNGTMFSTLKDYLNEGRLASDPTILLETEDGVHEFTIFAVACVDKLDSWYSFINAESEDAFNEAVQRIIQNAYYTNGDAPEYGDRLLTLSTCYGSTRSSRLIIIAKEEKANVWKTESADAGTDGGNSDEGLLRYDFTRLREILVRPLCCWRQLPICVGYPRISPLH
;
A
#
# COMPACT_ATOMS: atom_id res chain seq x y z
N MET A 1 -36.96 60.16 -15.21
CA MET A 1 -36.75 58.82 -14.66
C MET A 1 -36.72 58.91 -13.13
N LYS A 2 -37.76 58.38 -12.41
CA LYS A 2 -37.81 58.37 -10.94
C LYS A 2 -36.86 57.31 -10.42
N LYS A 3 -35.76 57.70 -9.76
CA LYS A 3 -34.91 56.79 -9.01
C LYS A 3 -35.69 56.30 -7.78
N THR A 4 -36.16 55.08 -7.80
CA THR A 4 -36.75 54.40 -6.64
C THR A 4 -35.62 54.13 -5.65
N LYS A 5 -35.58 54.88 -4.55
CA LYS A 5 -34.68 54.61 -3.42
C LYS A 5 -35.21 53.36 -2.72
N LEU A 6 -34.46 52.24 -2.78
CA LEU A 6 -34.78 51.06 -1.98
C LEU A 6 -34.74 51.43 -0.48
N ASN A 7 -35.77 50.99 0.25
CA ASN A 7 -35.80 51.15 1.71
C ASN A 7 -34.61 50.38 2.34
N PRO A 8 -33.79 51.00 3.20
CA PRO A 8 -32.63 50.34 3.80
C PRO A 8 -33.01 49.05 4.55
N LYS A 9 -34.21 48.94 5.10
CA LYS A 9 -34.70 47.70 5.74
C LYS A 9 -34.81 46.51 4.78
N HIS A 10 -35.26 46.77 3.53
CA HIS A 10 -35.28 45.72 2.51
C HIS A 10 -33.90 45.31 2.03
N LEU A 11 -32.96 46.27 1.98
CA LEU A 11 -31.58 45.98 1.63
C LEU A 11 -30.90 45.09 2.68
N TYR A 12 -31.11 45.36 3.98
CA TYR A 12 -30.64 44.49 5.06
C TYR A 12 -31.28 43.11 5.03
N ALA A 13 -32.58 42.99 4.74
CA ALA A 13 -33.24 41.70 4.65
C ALA A 13 -32.72 40.86 3.48
N ILE A 14 -32.46 41.46 2.33
CA ILE A 14 -31.84 40.79 1.16
C ILE A 14 -30.42 40.34 1.50
N PHE A 15 -29.62 41.19 2.13
CA PHE A 15 -28.27 40.88 2.52
C PHE A 15 -28.23 39.72 3.53
N ALA A 16 -29.10 39.75 4.56
CA ALA A 16 -29.20 38.66 5.54
C ALA A 16 -29.63 37.33 4.89
N PHE A 17 -30.54 37.38 3.92
CA PHE A 17 -30.96 36.19 3.16
C PHE A 17 -29.81 35.62 2.32
N LEU A 18 -29.09 36.49 1.60
CA LEU A 18 -27.94 36.05 0.81
C LEU A 18 -26.85 35.46 1.70
N LEU A 19 -26.56 36.07 2.85
CA LEU A 19 -25.60 35.56 3.81
C LEU A 19 -26.00 34.16 4.37
N SER A 20 -27.29 34.00 4.72
CA SER A 20 -27.81 32.72 5.18
C SER A 20 -27.74 31.64 4.09
N ALA A 21 -28.01 31.98 2.84
CA ALA A 21 -27.89 31.08 1.70
C ALA A 21 -26.43 30.62 1.50
N VAL A 22 -25.47 31.54 1.63
CA VAL A 22 -24.02 31.21 1.59
C VAL A 22 -23.61 30.27 2.73
N VAL A 23 -24.08 30.54 3.96
CA VAL A 23 -23.77 29.68 5.11
C VAL A 23 -24.34 28.27 4.91
N VAL A 24 -25.58 28.14 4.44
CA VAL A 24 -26.20 26.85 4.14
C VAL A 24 -25.44 26.14 3.03
N PHE A 25 -25.09 26.84 1.95
CA PHE A 25 -24.29 26.26 0.85
C PHE A 25 -22.93 25.75 1.33
N CYS A 26 -22.19 26.55 2.10
CA CYS A 26 -20.93 26.13 2.69
C CYS A 26 -21.09 24.92 3.62
N GLY A 27 -22.17 24.90 4.43
CA GLY A 27 -22.48 23.77 5.31
C GLY A 27 -22.74 22.48 4.53
N VAL A 28 -23.49 22.55 3.42
CA VAL A 28 -23.73 21.40 2.54
C VAL A 28 -22.43 20.91 1.90
N GLN A 29 -21.56 21.82 1.42
CA GLN A 29 -20.28 21.45 0.83
C GLN A 29 -19.36 20.73 1.86
N ILE A 30 -19.27 21.30 3.07
CA ILE A 30 -18.47 20.68 4.16
C ILE A 30 -19.02 19.28 4.52
N TRP A 31 -20.35 19.16 4.61
CA TRP A 31 -21.00 17.89 4.92
C TRP A 31 -20.77 16.85 3.82
N GLN A 32 -20.88 17.24 2.53
CA GLN A 32 -20.59 16.35 1.40
C GLN A 32 -19.12 15.88 1.41
N GLU A 33 -18.19 16.79 1.63
CA GLU A 33 -16.76 16.45 1.71
C GLU A 33 -16.49 15.50 2.87
N TYR A 34 -17.07 15.75 4.05
CA TYR A 34 -16.95 14.86 5.20
C TYR A 34 -17.54 13.47 4.92
N SER A 35 -18.75 13.43 4.32
CA SER A 35 -19.40 12.16 3.98
C SER A 35 -18.61 11.34 2.95
N ASN A 36 -18.03 11.99 1.94
CA ASN A 36 -17.20 11.29 0.95
C ASN A 36 -15.93 10.72 1.57
N ARG A 37 -15.28 11.47 2.46
CA ARG A 37 -14.08 10.97 3.19
C ARG A 37 -14.42 9.76 4.06
N GLN A 38 -15.57 9.77 4.73
CA GLN A 38 -15.98 8.63 5.55
C GLN A 38 -16.21 7.38 4.69
N LYS A 39 -16.84 7.54 3.52
CA LYS A 39 -17.03 6.43 2.57
C LYS A 39 -15.71 5.84 2.09
N ASP A 40 -14.69 6.68 1.83
CA ASP A 40 -13.38 6.18 1.44
C ASP A 40 -12.75 5.34 2.57
N ILE A 41 -12.83 5.82 3.84
CA ILE A 41 -12.30 5.08 5.00
C ILE A 41 -13.04 3.76 5.18
N ASP A 42 -14.38 3.78 5.13
CA ASP A 42 -15.22 2.58 5.29
C ASP A 42 -14.93 1.56 4.16
N ALA A 43 -14.74 2.03 2.91
CA ALA A 43 -14.42 1.17 1.78
C ALA A 43 -13.03 0.51 1.91
N PHE A 44 -12.04 1.20 2.49
CA PHE A 44 -10.73 0.58 2.76
C PHE A 44 -10.79 -0.41 3.92
N ALA A 45 -11.56 -0.11 4.97
CA ALA A 45 -11.75 -1.05 6.07
C ALA A 45 -12.46 -2.34 5.61
N GLU A 46 -13.50 -2.22 4.78
CA GLU A 46 -14.18 -3.36 4.16
C GLU A 46 -13.24 -4.18 3.26
N LEU A 47 -12.39 -3.50 2.48
CA LEU A 47 -11.43 -4.14 1.60
C LEU A 47 -10.35 -4.89 2.39
N SER A 48 -9.83 -4.29 3.46
CA SER A 48 -8.84 -4.93 4.34
C SER A 48 -9.43 -6.17 5.02
N GLU A 49 -10.66 -6.10 5.55
CA GLU A 49 -11.35 -7.26 6.14
C GLU A 49 -11.61 -8.38 5.12
N LEU A 50 -11.93 -8.01 3.86
CA LEU A 50 -12.15 -8.96 2.78
C LEU A 50 -10.84 -9.67 2.36
N ALA A 51 -9.74 -8.92 2.36
CA ALA A 51 -8.43 -9.41 1.93
C ALA A 51 -7.70 -10.19 3.03
N GLU A 52 -8.07 -10.01 4.31
CA GLU A 52 -7.38 -10.63 5.44
C GLU A 52 -7.48 -12.15 5.39
N ILE A 53 -6.33 -12.83 5.43
CA ILE A 53 -6.24 -14.28 5.54
C ILE A 53 -6.52 -14.64 7.00
N LYS A 54 -7.70 -15.20 7.27
CA LYS A 54 -8.05 -15.70 8.61
C LYS A 54 -7.33 -17.01 8.87
N GLU A 55 -6.45 -17.02 9.85
CA GLU A 55 -5.89 -18.28 10.36
C GLU A 55 -7.00 -19.19 10.83
N PRO A 56 -6.96 -20.51 10.54
CA PRO A 56 -7.93 -21.46 11.09
C PRO A 56 -7.81 -21.44 12.63
N ASP A 57 -8.93 -21.26 13.32
CA ASP A 57 -9.00 -21.36 14.78
C ASP A 57 -8.24 -22.62 15.25
N GLU A 58 -7.15 -22.47 15.99
CA GLU A 58 -6.50 -23.59 16.66
C GLU A 58 -7.52 -24.28 17.55
N PRO A 59 -7.67 -25.62 17.45
CA PRO A 59 -8.58 -26.34 18.35
C PRO A 59 -8.07 -26.15 19.79
N LYS A 60 -8.88 -25.51 20.62
CA LYS A 60 -8.63 -25.39 22.07
C LYS A 60 -8.26 -26.73 22.61
N GLU A 61 -7.00 -26.91 22.98
CA GLU A 61 -6.48 -28.06 23.69
C GLU A 61 -7.24 -28.17 25.02
N THR A 62 -8.05 -29.21 25.13
CA THR A 62 -8.83 -29.53 26.32
C THR A 62 -7.82 -29.96 27.36
N ALA A 63 -7.70 -29.21 28.44
CA ALA A 63 -6.88 -29.53 29.58
C ALA A 63 -7.28 -30.91 30.14
N GLU A 64 -6.37 -31.88 30.11
CA GLU A 64 -6.46 -33.10 30.92
C GLU A 64 -5.78 -32.90 32.28
N PRO A 65 -6.26 -33.57 33.35
CA PRO A 65 -5.90 -33.23 34.71
C PRO A 65 -4.59 -33.90 35.17
N ASP A 66 -3.93 -33.20 36.10
CA ASP A 66 -2.78 -33.55 36.91
C ASP A 66 -2.61 -35.03 37.24
N THR A 67 -1.40 -35.55 37.03
CA THR A 67 -0.88 -36.69 37.79
C THR A 67 0.54 -36.38 38.24
N ASP A 68 0.69 -36.33 39.56
CA ASP A 68 1.94 -36.24 40.32
C ASP A 68 2.89 -37.41 40.01
N GLY A 69 4.20 -37.12 39.91
CA GLY A 69 5.23 -38.14 39.84
C GLY A 69 6.62 -37.59 39.95
N ASP A 70 7.23 -37.83 41.13
CA ASP A 70 8.58 -37.37 41.58
C ASP A 70 9.76 -37.79 40.73
N ALA A 71 10.77 -36.90 40.77
CA ALA A 71 12.22 -37.06 40.86
C ALA A 71 12.97 -37.87 39.77
N GLU A 72 13.95 -37.30 39.13
CA GLU A 72 15.39 -37.42 39.47
C GLU A 72 16.28 -36.61 38.48
N ASN A 73 17.26 -36.00 39.05
CA ASN A 73 18.30 -35.19 38.52
C ASN A 73 19.25 -36.01 37.62
N SER A 74 19.58 -35.55 36.42
CA SER A 74 20.87 -35.89 35.80
C SER A 74 21.33 -34.76 34.87
N ASP A 75 22.39 -34.11 35.29
CA ASP A 75 23.19 -33.15 34.51
C ASP A 75 23.66 -33.81 33.20
N THR A 76 23.31 -33.17 32.08
CA THR A 76 24.02 -33.38 30.81
C THR A 76 24.10 -32.06 30.12
N ASP A 77 25.28 -31.44 30.18
CA ASP A 77 25.73 -30.36 29.33
C ASP A 77 25.57 -30.80 27.87
N SER A 78 24.66 -30.21 27.17
CA SER A 78 24.59 -30.22 25.71
C SER A 78 24.52 -28.78 25.26
N ASP A 79 25.63 -28.24 24.80
CA ASP A 79 25.71 -27.04 23.98
C ASP A 79 24.88 -27.27 22.71
N THR A 80 23.57 -27.01 22.81
CA THR A 80 22.70 -26.85 21.64
C THR A 80 22.76 -25.40 21.28
N GLN A 81 23.53 -25.07 20.25
CA GLN A 81 23.39 -23.82 19.54
C GLN A 81 21.94 -23.78 19.03
N GLU A 82 21.10 -22.97 19.65
CA GLU A 82 19.82 -22.59 19.10
C GLU A 82 20.10 -21.85 17.78
N GLU A 83 20.00 -22.55 16.66
CA GLU A 83 19.79 -21.91 15.35
C GLU A 83 18.52 -21.08 15.53
N GLN A 84 18.67 -19.76 15.58
CA GLN A 84 17.56 -18.83 15.49
C GLN A 84 16.90 -19.07 14.13
N GLU A 85 15.82 -19.85 14.11
CA GLU A 85 14.92 -19.91 12.96
C GLU A 85 14.46 -18.49 12.66
N ASN A 86 14.90 -17.96 11.54
CA ASN A 86 14.40 -16.68 11.02
C ASN A 86 12.88 -16.80 10.87
N PRO A 87 12.10 -15.88 11.43
CA PRO A 87 10.66 -15.93 11.29
C PRO A 87 10.29 -15.94 9.81
N VAL A 88 9.52 -16.94 9.40
CA VAL A 88 9.02 -17.07 8.03
C VAL A 88 8.02 -15.93 7.82
N LEU A 89 8.23 -15.11 6.78
CA LEU A 89 7.27 -14.09 6.39
C LEU A 89 6.00 -14.79 5.87
N THR A 90 4.89 -14.58 6.54
CA THR A 90 3.59 -15.14 6.14
C THR A 90 2.72 -14.06 5.49
N PRO A 91 1.95 -14.41 4.44
CA PRO A 91 1.03 -13.48 3.83
C PRO A 91 -0.09 -13.11 4.82
N ARG A 92 -0.44 -11.85 4.87
CA ARG A 92 -1.57 -11.32 5.65
C ARG A 92 -2.82 -11.15 4.79
N HIS A 93 -2.62 -11.00 3.46
CA HIS A 93 -3.69 -10.65 2.51
C HIS A 93 -3.78 -11.64 1.35
N ASP A 94 -5.01 -11.93 0.91
CA ASP A 94 -5.31 -12.75 -0.28
C ASP A 94 -5.15 -11.91 -1.56
N ILE A 95 -3.90 -11.77 -2.01
CA ILE A 95 -3.57 -10.98 -3.21
C ILE A 95 -4.24 -11.55 -4.47
N PRO A 96 -4.27 -12.87 -4.72
CA PRO A 96 -5.03 -13.46 -5.83
C PRO A 96 -6.51 -13.07 -5.83
N LEU A 97 -7.16 -13.02 -4.67
CA LEU A 97 -8.56 -12.57 -4.54
C LEU A 97 -8.69 -11.10 -4.98
N LEU A 98 -7.80 -10.22 -4.52
CA LEU A 98 -7.81 -8.80 -4.88
C LEU A 98 -7.60 -8.60 -6.39
N ILE A 99 -6.66 -9.31 -7.01
CA ILE A 99 -6.40 -9.28 -8.45
C ILE A 99 -7.63 -9.76 -9.22
N SER A 100 -8.35 -10.77 -8.73
CA SER A 100 -9.58 -11.27 -9.37
C SER A 100 -10.70 -10.23 -9.37
N GLN A 101 -10.74 -9.33 -8.40
CA GLN A 101 -11.73 -8.24 -8.31
C GLN A 101 -11.31 -7.00 -9.11
N ASN A 102 -10.03 -6.71 -9.13
CA ASN A 102 -9.46 -5.61 -9.91
C ASN A 102 -8.07 -5.99 -10.41
N SER A 103 -7.96 -6.29 -11.70
CA SER A 103 -6.72 -6.71 -12.35
C SER A 103 -5.61 -5.64 -12.36
N ASP A 104 -5.91 -4.40 -11.98
CA ASP A 104 -4.91 -3.35 -11.80
C ASP A 104 -4.20 -3.47 -10.43
N CYS A 105 -4.69 -4.31 -9.52
CA CYS A 105 -4.04 -4.58 -8.24
C CYS A 105 -2.82 -5.48 -8.46
N ILE A 106 -1.69 -5.10 -7.88
CA ILE A 106 -0.43 -5.86 -7.97
C ILE A 106 0.08 -6.34 -6.60
N GLY A 107 -0.54 -5.89 -5.52
CA GLY A 107 -0.10 -6.24 -4.18
C GLY A 107 -0.74 -5.40 -3.10
N TRP A 108 -0.20 -5.53 -1.90
CA TRP A 108 -0.61 -4.82 -0.69
C TRP A 108 0.61 -4.29 0.05
N ILE A 109 0.55 -3.05 0.54
CA ILE A 109 1.63 -2.43 1.31
C ILE A 109 1.19 -2.18 2.75
N THR A 110 2.00 -2.63 3.71
CA THR A 110 1.77 -2.45 5.13
C THR A 110 3.00 -1.85 5.81
N ILE A 111 2.79 -0.88 6.69
CA ILE A 111 3.80 -0.38 7.62
C ILE A 111 3.19 -0.46 9.01
N ASP A 112 3.68 -1.38 9.83
CA ASP A 112 3.15 -1.62 11.17
C ASP A 112 3.19 -0.34 12.03
N ASN A 113 2.23 -0.20 12.95
CA ASN A 113 2.04 0.98 13.78
C ASN A 113 1.83 2.30 13.02
N THR A 114 1.36 2.23 11.77
CA THR A 114 0.95 3.39 10.96
C THR A 114 -0.44 3.15 10.35
N VAL A 115 -0.93 4.12 9.59
CA VAL A 115 -2.15 3.96 8.78
C VAL A 115 -1.86 3.40 7.38
N VAL A 116 -0.62 3.09 7.06
CA VAL A 116 -0.27 2.53 5.74
C VAL A 116 -0.58 1.05 5.75
N ASP A 117 -1.74 0.72 5.21
CA ASP A 117 -2.30 -0.61 5.07
C ASP A 117 -3.28 -0.59 3.88
N TYR A 118 -2.73 -0.71 2.65
CA TYR A 118 -3.47 -0.42 1.42
C TYR A 118 -3.06 -1.33 0.26
N PRO A 119 -4.00 -1.63 -0.66
CA PRO A 119 -3.64 -2.24 -1.93
C PRO A 119 -2.73 -1.31 -2.74
N VAL A 120 -1.88 -1.90 -3.57
CA VAL A 120 -1.03 -1.19 -4.52
C VAL A 120 -1.53 -1.47 -5.94
N MET A 121 -1.77 -0.39 -6.69
CA MET A 121 -2.29 -0.46 -8.04
C MET A 121 -1.20 -0.18 -9.07
N HIS A 122 -1.34 -0.74 -10.27
CA HIS A 122 -0.43 -0.46 -11.38
C HIS A 122 -1.17 -0.40 -12.71
N THR A 123 -1.02 0.73 -13.42
CA THR A 123 -1.69 0.99 -14.71
C THR A 123 -0.75 1.72 -15.65
N PRO A 124 0.15 1.00 -16.37
CA PRO A 124 1.12 1.61 -17.30
C PRO A 124 0.45 2.47 -18.37
N GLU A 125 -0.68 2.02 -18.92
CA GLU A 125 -1.43 2.73 -19.96
C GLU A 125 -2.15 3.99 -19.47
N TRP A 126 -2.40 4.08 -18.16
CA TRP A 126 -3.03 5.25 -17.53
C TRP A 126 -2.36 5.59 -16.20
N PRO A 127 -1.16 6.18 -16.21
CA PRO A 127 -0.24 6.30 -15.06
C PRO A 127 -0.81 6.93 -13.80
N GLN A 128 -1.83 7.78 -13.89
CA GLN A 128 -2.41 8.51 -12.77
C GLN A 128 -3.86 8.12 -12.49
N LYS A 129 -4.31 6.95 -12.96
CA LYS A 129 -5.68 6.47 -12.77
C LYS A 129 -6.05 6.51 -11.28
N TYR A 130 -5.24 5.90 -10.44
CA TYR A 130 -5.49 5.75 -9.01
C TYR A 130 -5.14 6.97 -8.15
N LEU A 131 -4.68 8.05 -8.76
CA LEU A 131 -4.56 9.33 -8.06
C LEU A 131 -5.94 9.85 -7.57
N ARG A 132 -7.03 9.49 -8.29
CA ARG A 132 -8.39 9.96 -8.02
C ARG A 132 -9.43 8.86 -8.13
N MET A 133 -9.04 7.60 -8.08
CA MET A 133 -9.94 6.43 -8.06
C MET A 133 -9.63 5.55 -6.87
N ASN A 134 -10.68 4.98 -6.26
CA ASN A 134 -10.53 3.94 -5.25
C ASN A 134 -10.30 2.57 -5.92
N PHE A 135 -10.12 1.52 -5.11
CA PHE A 135 -9.93 0.14 -5.57
C PHE A 135 -11.05 -0.33 -6.53
N TYR A 136 -12.29 0.08 -6.28
CA TYR A 136 -13.46 -0.27 -7.09
C TYR A 136 -13.64 0.61 -8.33
N GLN A 137 -12.60 1.36 -8.72
CA GLN A 137 -12.58 2.28 -9.87
C GLN A 137 -13.63 3.40 -9.81
N GLN A 138 -14.06 3.77 -8.61
CA GLN A 138 -14.93 4.90 -8.37
C GLN A 138 -14.10 6.14 -7.99
N TYR A 139 -14.65 7.33 -8.24
CA TYR A 139 -13.98 8.57 -7.84
C TYR A 139 -13.74 8.61 -6.33
N SER A 140 -12.53 8.93 -5.94
CA SER A 140 -12.09 9.12 -4.57
C SER A 140 -11.08 10.26 -4.50
N ASP A 141 -11.25 11.16 -3.53
CA ASP A 141 -10.27 12.22 -3.28
C ASP A 141 -8.98 11.67 -2.67
N SER A 142 -9.06 10.56 -1.97
CA SER A 142 -7.93 9.87 -1.33
C SER A 142 -7.11 9.06 -2.32
N GLY A 143 -7.74 8.59 -3.42
CA GLY A 143 -7.11 7.67 -4.35
C GLY A 143 -6.70 6.35 -3.68
N VAL A 144 -5.77 5.63 -4.28
CA VAL A 144 -5.12 4.42 -3.76
C VAL A 144 -3.63 4.52 -4.07
N PRO A 145 -2.72 4.00 -3.23
CA PRO A 145 -1.30 3.91 -3.58
C PRO A 145 -1.08 3.18 -4.91
N PHE A 146 -0.17 3.69 -5.73
CA PHE A 146 0.08 3.12 -7.04
C PHE A 146 1.55 3.16 -7.41
N LEU A 147 2.00 2.10 -8.11
CA LEU A 147 3.35 1.95 -8.62
C LEU A 147 3.57 2.89 -9.82
N ASP A 148 4.78 3.43 -9.96
CA ASP A 148 5.17 4.20 -11.15
C ASP A 148 4.97 3.34 -12.41
N TYR A 149 4.41 3.95 -13.44
CA TYR A 149 4.04 3.25 -14.67
C TYR A 149 5.24 2.61 -15.41
N ARG A 150 6.45 3.05 -15.12
CA ARG A 150 7.72 2.55 -15.70
C ARG A 150 8.27 1.35 -14.95
N CYS A 151 7.87 1.17 -13.68
CA CYS A 151 8.29 0.02 -12.88
C CYS A 151 7.58 -1.25 -13.31
N THR A 152 8.25 -2.36 -13.12
CA THR A 152 7.67 -3.71 -13.00
C THR A 152 8.01 -4.23 -11.61
N LEU A 153 7.43 -5.36 -11.18
CA LEU A 153 7.79 -5.95 -9.89
C LEU A 153 9.26 -6.41 -9.83
N ASP A 154 9.94 -6.56 -10.96
CA ASP A 154 11.37 -6.92 -11.07
C ASP A 154 12.31 -5.70 -11.14
N SER A 155 11.78 -4.48 -11.02
CA SER A 155 12.61 -3.28 -11.09
C SER A 155 13.52 -3.13 -9.87
N ASP A 156 14.73 -2.57 -10.06
CA ASP A 156 15.69 -2.33 -8.97
C ASP A 156 15.17 -1.30 -7.96
N ASN A 157 14.29 -0.38 -8.38
CA ASN A 157 13.66 0.61 -7.51
C ASN A 157 12.17 0.70 -7.79
N LEU A 158 11.36 0.14 -6.90
CA LEU A 158 9.90 0.22 -6.93
C LEU A 158 9.45 1.56 -6.37
N ILE A 159 8.86 2.43 -7.20
CA ILE A 159 8.41 3.75 -6.76
C ILE A 159 6.89 3.74 -6.59
N ILE A 160 6.40 3.83 -5.35
CA ILE A 160 4.98 3.85 -5.01
C ILE A 160 4.58 5.25 -4.57
N PHE A 161 3.58 5.81 -5.26
CA PHE A 161 3.00 7.11 -4.94
C PHE A 161 1.74 6.96 -4.10
N GLY A 162 1.58 7.84 -3.11
CA GLY A 162 0.37 7.94 -2.30
C GLY A 162 0.13 9.37 -1.83
N HIS A 163 -1.14 9.72 -1.58
CA HIS A 163 -1.51 11.04 -1.08
C HIS A 163 -1.08 11.25 0.38
N ASN A 164 -0.68 12.49 0.71
CA ASN A 164 -0.60 12.96 2.09
C ASN A 164 -1.93 13.63 2.46
N MET A 165 -2.83 12.86 3.03
CA MET A 165 -4.19 13.34 3.34
C MET A 165 -4.24 14.07 4.69
N ARG A 166 -4.97 15.18 4.74
CA ARG A 166 -5.15 15.96 5.98
C ARG A 166 -5.93 15.23 7.07
N ASN A 167 -6.75 14.26 6.69
CA ASN A 167 -7.52 13.42 7.60
C ASN A 167 -6.69 12.29 8.22
N GLY A 168 -5.39 12.20 7.91
CA GLY A 168 -4.50 11.21 8.49
C GLY A 168 -4.46 9.87 7.74
N THR A 169 -5.11 9.73 6.58
CA THR A 169 -5.11 8.51 5.77
C THR A 169 -4.01 8.52 4.71
N MET A 170 -3.88 7.44 3.96
CA MET A 170 -2.89 7.20 2.91
C MET A 170 -1.45 7.32 3.46
N PHE A 171 -0.58 8.04 2.78
CA PHE A 171 0.82 8.23 3.17
C PHE A 171 1.05 9.42 4.12
N SER A 172 0.01 9.83 4.86
CA SER A 172 0.12 10.97 5.78
C SER A 172 1.05 10.74 6.96
N THR A 173 1.19 9.49 7.42
CA THR A 173 2.07 9.10 8.54
C THR A 173 3.53 8.97 8.12
N LEU A 174 3.86 8.95 6.82
CA LEU A 174 5.26 8.93 6.38
C LEU A 174 6.07 10.12 6.90
N LYS A 175 5.43 11.27 7.17
CA LYS A 175 6.08 12.43 7.80
C LYS A 175 6.63 12.16 9.20
N ASP A 176 6.11 11.13 9.89
CA ASP A 176 6.54 10.78 11.23
C ASP A 176 7.96 10.19 11.22
N TYR A 177 8.41 9.68 10.06
CA TYR A 177 9.80 9.26 9.82
C TYR A 177 10.80 10.43 9.67
N LEU A 178 10.33 11.67 9.67
CA LEU A 178 11.20 12.83 9.88
C LEU A 178 11.68 12.93 11.34
N ASN A 179 11.23 12.05 12.21
CA ASN A 179 11.75 11.83 13.55
C ASN A 179 12.67 10.60 13.53
N GLU A 180 13.96 10.80 13.84
CA GLU A 180 14.97 9.75 13.86
C GLU A 180 14.60 8.59 14.80
N GLY A 181 13.97 8.88 15.94
CA GLY A 181 13.50 7.85 16.87
C GLY A 181 12.44 6.94 16.27
N ARG A 182 11.58 7.45 15.40
CA ARG A 182 10.58 6.65 14.67
C ARG A 182 11.26 5.74 13.67
N LEU A 183 12.22 6.26 12.89
CA LEU A 183 12.99 5.48 11.94
C LEU A 183 13.74 4.32 12.60
N ALA A 184 14.32 4.57 13.76
CA ALA A 184 15.06 3.56 14.52
C ALA A 184 14.16 2.48 15.14
N SER A 185 12.91 2.82 15.52
CA SER A 185 12.00 1.88 16.20
C SER A 185 11.21 0.98 15.26
N ASP A 186 10.83 1.50 14.08
CA ASP A 186 9.95 0.80 13.15
C ASP A 186 10.41 1.02 11.69
N PRO A 187 11.55 0.45 11.28
CA PRO A 187 12.11 0.70 9.95
C PRO A 187 11.49 -0.16 8.85
N THR A 188 10.52 -1.03 9.14
CA THR A 188 10.08 -2.11 8.26
C THR A 188 8.86 -1.73 7.43
N ILE A 189 8.90 -2.06 6.14
CA ILE A 189 7.79 -2.00 5.19
C ILE A 189 7.57 -3.40 4.62
N LEU A 190 6.34 -3.89 4.63
CA LEU A 190 5.96 -5.12 3.96
C LEU A 190 5.27 -4.80 2.64
N LEU A 191 5.67 -5.49 1.58
CA LEU A 191 4.99 -5.49 0.29
C LEU A 191 4.62 -6.93 -0.06
N GLU A 192 3.33 -7.22 -0.05
CA GLU A 192 2.79 -8.49 -0.47
C GLU A 192 2.40 -8.43 -1.93
N THR A 193 2.80 -9.41 -2.72
CA THR A 193 2.51 -9.53 -4.15
C THR A 193 2.00 -10.93 -4.46
N GLU A 194 1.62 -11.21 -5.71
CA GLU A 194 1.17 -12.56 -6.08
C GLU A 194 2.27 -13.61 -5.93
N ASP A 195 3.53 -13.22 -6.06
CA ASP A 195 4.70 -14.09 -5.99
C ASP A 195 5.28 -14.24 -4.58
N GLY A 196 4.90 -13.40 -3.61
CA GLY A 196 5.40 -13.54 -2.25
C GLY A 196 5.23 -12.34 -1.34
N VAL A 197 5.86 -12.42 -0.18
CA VAL A 197 5.98 -11.34 0.81
C VAL A 197 7.41 -10.84 0.83
N HIS A 198 7.56 -9.54 0.67
CA HIS A 198 8.84 -8.83 0.61
C HIS A 198 8.95 -7.87 1.79
N GLU A 199 10.01 -8.02 2.58
CA GLU A 199 10.33 -7.14 3.71
C GLU A 199 11.43 -6.16 3.31
N PHE A 200 11.13 -4.88 3.43
CA PHE A 200 12.06 -3.79 3.15
C PHE A 200 12.38 -3.02 4.42
N THR A 201 13.67 -2.75 4.65
CA THR A 201 14.13 -1.91 5.77
C THR A 201 14.42 -0.49 5.27
N ILE A 202 13.80 0.50 5.89
CA ILE A 202 13.99 1.91 5.55
C ILE A 202 15.43 2.31 5.89
N PHE A 203 16.18 2.75 4.89
CA PHE A 203 17.55 3.22 5.08
C PHE A 203 17.71 4.74 4.94
N ALA A 204 16.80 5.43 4.24
CA ALA A 204 16.89 6.87 4.06
C ALA A 204 15.52 7.57 4.00
N VAL A 205 15.48 8.78 4.56
CA VAL A 205 14.33 9.69 4.52
C VAL A 205 14.80 11.01 3.96
N ALA A 206 14.23 11.46 2.83
CA ALA A 206 14.65 12.68 2.17
C ALA A 206 13.46 13.53 1.66
N CYS A 207 13.70 14.83 1.50
CA CYS A 207 12.80 15.70 0.73
C CYS A 207 13.45 16.08 -0.59
N VAL A 208 12.71 15.85 -1.68
CA VAL A 208 13.17 16.12 -3.04
C VAL A 208 12.14 16.95 -3.83
N ASP A 209 12.54 17.51 -4.96
CA ASP A 209 11.59 18.07 -5.92
C ASP A 209 10.92 16.94 -6.73
N LYS A 210 9.68 17.15 -7.17
CA LYS A 210 8.96 16.19 -8.02
C LYS A 210 9.65 15.86 -9.35
N LEU A 211 10.63 16.68 -9.77
CA LEU A 211 11.46 16.49 -10.97
C LEU A 211 12.86 15.99 -10.63
N ASP A 212 13.08 15.56 -9.40
CA ASP A 212 14.36 15.02 -8.96
C ASP A 212 14.76 13.80 -9.80
N SER A 213 16.07 13.65 -10.09
CA SER A 213 16.60 12.53 -10.87
C SER A 213 16.37 11.17 -10.20
N TRP A 214 16.09 11.12 -8.89
CA TRP A 214 15.71 9.89 -8.20
C TRP A 214 14.51 9.20 -8.84
N TYR A 215 13.53 9.99 -9.32
CA TYR A 215 12.36 9.44 -10.02
C TYR A 215 12.67 8.86 -11.41
N SER A 216 13.88 9.07 -11.94
CA SER A 216 14.33 8.44 -13.18
C SER A 216 15.12 7.16 -12.94
N PHE A 217 15.47 6.88 -11.69
CA PHE A 217 16.19 5.69 -11.29
C PHE A 217 15.19 4.55 -11.05
N ILE A 218 14.86 3.80 -12.09
CA ILE A 218 13.99 2.60 -12.05
C ILE A 218 14.86 1.36 -12.04
N ASN A 219 15.79 1.24 -13.00
CA ASN A 219 16.78 0.18 -13.08
C ASN A 219 18.16 0.81 -13.25
N ALA A 220 19.16 0.23 -12.60
CA ALA A 220 20.52 0.69 -12.70
C ALA A 220 21.16 0.21 -14.00
N GLU A 221 21.74 1.12 -14.77
CA GLU A 221 22.46 0.79 -16.00
C GLU A 221 23.84 0.14 -15.69
N SER A 222 24.37 0.43 -14.50
CA SER A 222 25.66 -0.10 -14.01
C SER A 222 25.77 0.09 -12.50
N GLU A 223 26.76 -0.60 -11.90
CA GLU A 223 27.15 -0.45 -10.50
C GLU A 223 27.49 1.02 -10.15
N ASP A 224 28.24 1.71 -11.03
CA ASP A 224 28.60 3.10 -10.82
C ASP A 224 27.36 4.00 -10.77
N ALA A 225 26.37 3.78 -11.68
CA ALA A 225 25.14 4.54 -11.73
C ALA A 225 24.27 4.29 -10.48
N PHE A 226 24.21 3.04 -10.00
CA PHE A 226 23.54 2.68 -8.76
C PHE A 226 24.15 3.41 -7.57
N ASN A 227 25.46 3.28 -7.42
CA ASN A 227 26.20 3.86 -6.32
C ASN A 227 26.12 5.41 -6.32
N GLU A 228 26.16 6.05 -7.48
CA GLU A 228 25.97 7.51 -7.61
C GLU A 228 24.56 7.93 -7.15
N ALA A 229 23.52 7.24 -7.57
CA ALA A 229 22.14 7.51 -7.17
C ALA A 229 21.97 7.36 -5.64
N VAL A 230 22.43 6.26 -5.05
CA VAL A 230 22.35 5.99 -3.62
C VAL A 230 23.14 7.03 -2.81
N GLN A 231 24.38 7.32 -3.20
CA GLN A 231 25.21 8.31 -2.51
C GLN A 231 24.59 9.71 -2.54
N ARG A 232 23.99 10.09 -3.67
CA ARG A 232 23.30 11.37 -3.80
C ARG A 232 22.11 11.47 -2.85
N ILE A 233 21.35 10.40 -2.66
CA ILE A 233 20.24 10.37 -1.70
C ILE A 233 20.76 10.45 -0.27
N ILE A 234 21.79 9.69 0.09
CA ILE A 234 22.40 9.71 1.43
C ILE A 234 22.87 11.12 1.79
N GLN A 235 23.51 11.83 0.85
CA GLN A 235 23.98 13.21 1.08
C GLN A 235 22.84 14.22 1.29
N ASN A 236 21.64 13.95 0.79
CA ASN A 236 20.48 14.83 0.88
C ASN A 236 19.42 14.32 1.89
N ALA A 237 19.65 13.17 2.52
CA ALA A 237 18.72 12.61 3.50
C ALA A 237 18.70 13.44 4.79
N TYR A 238 17.53 13.53 5.42
CA TYR A 238 17.42 14.01 6.79
C TYR A 238 18.05 13.04 7.77
N TYR A 239 17.78 11.76 7.55
CA TYR A 239 18.29 10.65 8.35
C TYR A 239 18.59 9.45 7.45
N THR A 240 19.58 8.67 7.86
CA THR A 240 19.88 7.35 7.31
C THR A 240 19.89 6.32 8.44
N ASN A 241 19.56 5.07 8.13
CA ASN A 241 19.53 3.95 9.06
C ASN A 241 20.17 2.73 8.40
N GLY A 242 20.97 1.98 9.19
CA GLY A 242 21.63 0.78 8.69
C GLY A 242 22.69 1.03 7.63
N ASP A 243 23.04 -0.04 6.93
CA ASP A 243 24.03 -0.02 5.87
C ASP A 243 23.43 0.50 4.56
N ALA A 244 24.24 1.24 3.80
CA ALA A 244 23.82 1.72 2.48
C ALA A 244 23.57 0.53 1.54
N PRO A 245 22.55 0.63 0.65
CA PRO A 245 22.33 -0.40 -0.37
C PRO A 245 23.53 -0.58 -1.28
N GLU A 246 23.78 -1.81 -1.69
CA GLU A 246 24.79 -2.20 -2.64
C GLU A 246 24.18 -2.52 -4.01
N TYR A 247 24.98 -2.50 -5.07
CA TYR A 247 24.50 -2.84 -6.41
C TYR A 247 23.97 -4.29 -6.45
N GLY A 248 22.73 -4.43 -6.90
CA GLY A 248 21.99 -5.69 -6.88
C GLY A 248 20.94 -5.76 -5.76
N ASP A 249 21.00 -4.85 -4.78
CA ASP A 249 19.91 -4.70 -3.82
C ASP A 249 18.67 -4.10 -4.48
N ARG A 250 17.51 -4.62 -4.12
CA ARG A 250 16.23 -4.12 -4.58
C ARG A 250 15.72 -3.04 -3.64
N LEU A 251 15.25 -1.93 -4.20
CA LEU A 251 14.81 -0.76 -3.45
C LEU A 251 13.29 -0.56 -3.57
N LEU A 252 12.72 -0.01 -2.51
CA LEU A 252 11.35 0.48 -2.47
C LEU A 252 11.35 1.96 -2.09
N THR A 253 10.75 2.81 -2.92
CA THR A 253 10.58 4.23 -2.66
C THR A 253 9.12 4.57 -2.46
N LEU A 254 8.72 5.02 -1.27
CA LEU A 254 7.41 5.59 -1.02
C LEU A 254 7.47 7.10 -1.18
N SER A 255 6.61 7.67 -2.02
CA SER A 255 6.62 9.09 -2.35
C SER A 255 5.28 9.75 -2.05
N THR A 256 5.32 10.87 -1.32
CA THR A 256 4.13 11.67 -1.02
C THR A 256 4.40 13.18 -1.08
N CYS A 257 3.33 13.97 -1.18
CA CYS A 257 3.44 15.43 -1.14
C CYS A 257 3.83 15.91 0.27
N TYR A 258 4.83 16.80 0.37
CA TYR A 258 5.28 17.34 1.64
C TYR A 258 5.81 18.77 1.49
N GLY A 259 5.66 19.57 2.57
CA GLY A 259 6.17 20.95 2.61
C GLY A 259 5.22 22.00 2.05
N SER A 260 5.72 23.21 1.91
CA SER A 260 4.94 24.40 1.52
C SER A 260 4.80 24.57 0.02
N THR A 261 5.62 23.90 -0.78
CA THR A 261 5.58 23.99 -2.24
C THR A 261 4.85 22.81 -2.87
N ARG A 262 4.22 23.05 -4.03
CA ARG A 262 3.53 21.98 -4.77
C ARG A 262 4.47 20.96 -5.40
N SER A 263 5.75 21.29 -5.51
CA SER A 263 6.76 20.42 -6.10
C SER A 263 7.50 19.55 -5.08
N SER A 264 7.45 19.89 -3.79
CA SER A 264 8.17 19.18 -2.74
C SER A 264 7.54 17.81 -2.46
N ARG A 265 8.38 16.80 -2.33
CA ARG A 265 8.02 15.42 -2.02
C ARG A 265 8.85 14.91 -0.85
N LEU A 266 8.19 14.24 0.09
CA LEU A 266 8.85 13.37 1.05
C LEU A 266 8.98 12.01 0.40
N ILE A 267 10.17 11.46 0.43
CA ILE A 267 10.45 10.09 0.01
C ILE A 267 11.04 9.30 1.17
N ILE A 268 10.53 8.09 1.31
CA ILE A 268 11.06 7.06 2.20
C ILE A 268 11.66 6.01 1.29
N ILE A 269 12.93 5.67 1.51
CA ILE A 269 13.65 4.72 0.67
C ILE A 269 14.07 3.55 1.55
N ALA A 270 13.70 2.36 1.12
CA ALA A 270 13.95 1.12 1.84
C ALA A 270 14.66 0.11 0.94
N LYS A 271 15.46 -0.76 1.54
CA LYS A 271 16.19 -1.86 0.90
C LYS A 271 15.51 -3.18 1.25
N GLU A 272 15.36 -4.07 0.29
CA GLU A 272 14.85 -5.42 0.53
C GLU A 272 15.86 -6.23 1.36
N GLU A 273 15.39 -6.73 2.50
CA GLU A 273 16.21 -7.55 3.40
C GLU A 273 15.85 -9.03 3.28
N LYS A 274 14.56 -9.32 3.09
CA LYS A 274 14.03 -10.68 3.00
C LYS A 274 12.88 -10.74 2.02
N ALA A 275 12.80 -11.86 1.31
CA ALA A 275 11.65 -12.20 0.51
C ALA A 275 11.28 -13.67 0.75
N ASN A 276 9.99 -13.93 0.99
CA ASN A 276 9.43 -15.27 0.96
C ASN A 276 8.61 -15.40 -0.33
N VAL A 277 9.26 -15.92 -1.38
CA VAL A 277 8.69 -16.00 -2.72
C VAL A 277 8.15 -17.40 -2.97
N TRP A 278 6.89 -17.50 -3.38
CA TRP A 278 6.25 -18.76 -3.78
C TRP A 278 6.79 -19.15 -5.15
N LYS A 279 7.59 -20.23 -5.23
CA LYS A 279 7.98 -20.79 -6.53
C LYS A 279 6.72 -21.34 -7.21
N THR A 280 6.24 -20.66 -8.26
CA THR A 280 5.36 -21.30 -9.22
C THR A 280 6.19 -22.38 -9.91
N GLU A 281 5.91 -23.65 -9.62
CA GLU A 281 6.45 -24.77 -10.41
C GLU A 281 5.94 -24.60 -11.85
N SER A 282 6.75 -24.01 -12.72
CA SER A 282 6.55 -24.15 -14.16
C SER A 282 6.57 -25.65 -14.44
N ALA A 283 5.47 -26.14 -15.00
CA ALA A 283 5.35 -27.52 -15.47
C ALA A 283 6.37 -27.76 -16.58
N ASP A 284 7.59 -28.08 -16.21
CA ASP A 284 8.59 -28.66 -17.09
C ASP A 284 8.73 -30.13 -16.70
N ALA A 285 8.10 -30.99 -17.51
CA ALA A 285 8.18 -32.43 -17.40
C ALA A 285 9.56 -32.89 -17.84
N GLY A 286 10.46 -33.11 -16.86
CA GLY A 286 11.78 -33.70 -17.08
C GLY A 286 12.15 -34.59 -15.88
N THR A 287 12.03 -35.90 -16.09
CA THR A 287 12.49 -37.01 -15.24
C THR A 287 13.88 -36.80 -14.66
N ASP A 288 14.11 -36.88 -13.35
CA ASP A 288 14.90 -37.94 -12.72
C ASP A 288 14.98 -37.76 -11.18
N GLY A 289 15.09 -38.90 -10.47
CA GLY A 289 14.92 -39.03 -9.05
C GLY A 289 16.05 -38.50 -8.18
N GLY A 290 15.69 -38.14 -6.94
CA GLY A 290 16.62 -37.79 -5.87
C GLY A 290 15.89 -37.30 -4.64
N ASN A 291 15.76 -38.19 -3.66
CA ASN A 291 15.18 -38.03 -2.33
C ASN A 291 15.94 -37.00 -1.48
N SER A 292 15.25 -36.01 -0.95
CA SER A 292 15.59 -35.40 0.36
C SER A 292 14.36 -34.68 0.92
N ASP A 293 13.80 -35.26 2.00
CA ASP A 293 12.78 -34.67 2.87
C ASP A 293 13.34 -33.40 3.54
N GLU A 294 12.78 -32.26 3.20
CA GLU A 294 12.74 -31.08 4.06
C GLU A 294 11.31 -30.57 4.07
N GLY A 295 10.72 -30.55 5.27
CA GLY A 295 9.32 -30.21 5.50
C GLY A 295 9.01 -28.75 5.23
N LEU A 296 8.60 -28.45 3.99
CA LEU A 296 7.90 -27.20 3.66
C LEU A 296 6.40 -27.43 3.86
N LEU A 297 5.80 -26.66 4.75
CA LEU A 297 4.35 -26.54 4.84
C LEU A 297 3.85 -25.93 3.52
N ARG A 298 3.37 -26.79 2.61
CA ARG A 298 2.69 -26.38 1.39
C ARG A 298 1.31 -25.88 1.74
N TYR A 299 1.07 -24.60 1.62
CA TYR A 299 -0.28 -24.07 1.49
C TYR A 299 -0.81 -24.40 0.08
N ASP A 300 -1.71 -25.38 0.01
CA ASP A 300 -2.31 -25.81 -1.25
C ASP A 300 -3.52 -24.91 -1.58
N PHE A 301 -3.27 -23.86 -2.36
CA PHE A 301 -4.31 -22.93 -2.86
C PHE A 301 -5.28 -23.56 -3.87
N THR A 302 -5.05 -24.81 -4.33
CA THR A 302 -5.95 -25.48 -5.28
C THR A 302 -7.29 -25.88 -4.65
N ARG A 303 -7.39 -25.98 -3.33
CA ARG A 303 -8.66 -26.32 -2.66
C ARG A 303 -9.67 -25.18 -2.56
N LEU A 304 -9.24 -23.93 -2.71
CA LEU A 304 -10.15 -22.77 -2.65
C LEU A 304 -10.87 -22.50 -3.98
N ARG A 305 -10.37 -23.01 -5.11
CA ARG A 305 -11.02 -22.85 -6.41
C ARG A 305 -12.31 -23.63 -6.59
N GLU A 306 -12.55 -24.70 -5.82
CA GLU A 306 -13.72 -25.54 -5.99
C GLU A 306 -14.97 -25.08 -5.22
N ILE A 307 -14.84 -24.14 -4.29
CA ILE A 307 -15.97 -23.69 -3.44
C ILE A 307 -16.74 -22.51 -4.05
N LEU A 308 -16.17 -21.76 -4.99
CA LEU A 308 -16.74 -20.49 -5.50
C LEU A 308 -17.26 -20.51 -6.95
N VAL A 309 -17.36 -21.68 -7.61
CA VAL A 309 -18.03 -21.75 -8.91
C VAL A 309 -19.50 -22.16 -8.69
N ARG A 310 -20.32 -21.27 -8.20
CA ARG A 310 -21.76 -21.30 -8.43
C ARG A 310 -22.15 -20.11 -9.31
N PRO A 311 -22.73 -20.33 -10.49
CA PRO A 311 -23.16 -19.25 -11.36
C PRO A 311 -24.43 -18.61 -10.79
N LEU A 312 -24.34 -17.37 -10.36
CA LEU A 312 -25.50 -16.49 -10.18
C LEU A 312 -25.92 -15.99 -11.58
N CYS A 313 -26.65 -16.81 -12.30
CA CYS A 313 -27.52 -16.36 -13.39
C CYS A 313 -28.70 -15.59 -12.82
N CYS A 314 -29.01 -14.50 -13.50
CA CYS A 314 -30.18 -13.63 -13.42
C CYS A 314 -30.04 -12.34 -12.61
N TRP A 315 -29.67 -11.26 -13.32
CA TRP A 315 -30.51 -10.07 -13.32
C TRP A 315 -30.37 -9.30 -14.64
N ARG A 316 -31.53 -8.89 -15.14
CA ARG A 316 -31.92 -8.36 -16.45
C ARG A 316 -31.21 -7.07 -16.86
N GLN A 317 -30.98 -7.00 -18.16
CA GLN A 317 -30.75 -5.83 -19.02
C GLN A 317 -31.63 -4.62 -18.70
N LEU A 318 -31.04 -3.43 -18.64
CA LEU A 318 -31.63 -2.19 -19.15
C LEU A 318 -30.51 -1.30 -19.72
N PRO A 319 -30.66 -0.72 -20.90
CA PRO A 319 -29.64 0.12 -21.52
C PRO A 319 -29.87 1.58 -21.13
N ILE A 320 -28.85 2.28 -20.67
CA ILE A 320 -28.85 3.75 -20.65
C ILE A 320 -27.62 4.22 -21.41
N CYS A 321 -27.87 4.63 -22.66
CA CYS A 321 -26.94 5.47 -23.41
C CYS A 321 -26.90 6.86 -22.79
N VAL A 322 -25.75 7.27 -22.28
CA VAL A 322 -25.43 8.69 -22.07
C VAL A 322 -24.09 8.95 -22.73
N GLY A 323 -24.15 9.75 -23.79
CA GLY A 323 -23.00 10.14 -24.59
C GLY A 323 -22.07 11.08 -23.82
N TYR A 324 -20.78 10.81 -23.90
CA TYR A 324 -19.74 11.75 -23.51
C TYR A 324 -19.27 12.56 -24.73
N PRO A 325 -19.09 13.88 -24.61
CA PRO A 325 -18.51 14.66 -25.68
C PRO A 325 -17.01 14.42 -25.83
N ARG A 326 -16.58 14.19 -27.05
CA ARG A 326 -15.15 14.15 -27.45
C ARG A 326 -14.55 15.54 -27.24
N ILE A 327 -13.47 15.63 -26.48
CA ILE A 327 -12.59 16.80 -26.47
C ILE A 327 -11.45 16.51 -27.44
N SER A 328 -11.40 17.30 -28.52
CA SER A 328 -10.30 17.31 -29.50
C SER A 328 -9.06 17.95 -28.89
N PRO A 329 -7.85 17.53 -29.30
CA PRO A 329 -6.62 18.16 -28.87
C PRO A 329 -6.42 19.50 -29.60
N LEU A 330 -6.12 20.55 -28.86
CA LEU A 330 -5.58 21.81 -29.41
C LEU A 330 -4.05 21.79 -29.32
N HIS A 331 -3.45 22.23 -30.39
CA HIS A 331 -2.03 22.38 -30.71
C HIS A 331 -1.16 23.06 -29.64
#